data_b9315f714c67c28d67b2ad454a31b023
#
_entry.id   b9315f714c67c28d67b2ad454a31b023
#
_cell.length_a   1.000
_cell.length_b   1.000
_cell.length_c   1.000
_cell.angle_alpha   90.00
_cell.angle_beta   90.00
_cell.angle_gamma   90.00
#
_symmetry.space_group_name_H-M   'P 1'
#
loop_
_entity.id
_entity.type
_entity.pdbx_description
1 polymer ?
#
loop_
_entity_poly.entity_id
_entity_poly.type
_entity_poly.pdbx_seq_one_letter_code
_entity_poly.pdbx_strand_id
1 'polypeptide(L)'
;MHNILDHAIERAKQEGAQHINHVHLRVGEESGVEQDSLAFAFEVAKKGTIAENAQLEVESLPVLCYCNNCNLEFHPTDLLYECPDCKQPYCEVRQGKEFDLAYLDVS
;
A
#
# COMPACT_ATOMS: atom_id res chain seq x y z
N MET A 1 -0.58 10.20 5.52
CA MET A 1 -1.99 9.86 5.30
C MET A 1 -2.80 10.96 4.64
N HIS A 2 -2.58 12.23 5.00
CA HIS A 2 -3.37 13.33 4.44
C HIS A 2 -3.45 13.31 2.91
N ASN A 3 -2.32 13.13 2.24
CA ASN A 3 -2.30 13.17 0.77
C ASN A 3 -3.17 12.09 0.14
N ILE A 4 -3.10 10.87 0.68
CA ILE A 4 -3.83 9.76 0.08
C ILE A 4 -5.32 9.84 0.43
N LEU A 5 -5.66 10.27 1.63
CA LEU A 5 -7.05 10.45 2.03
C LEU A 5 -7.69 11.62 1.29
N ASP A 6 -6.97 12.74 1.13
CA ASP A 6 -7.45 13.88 0.36
C ASP A 6 -7.73 13.48 -1.09
N HIS A 7 -6.84 12.69 -1.68
CA HIS A 7 -7.04 12.17 -3.03
C HIS A 7 -8.27 11.28 -3.11
N ALA A 8 -8.47 10.41 -2.12
CA ALA A 8 -9.63 9.54 -2.06
C ALA A 8 -10.94 10.34 -1.95
N ILE A 9 -10.96 11.35 -1.10
CA ILE A 9 -12.13 12.21 -0.92
C ILE A 9 -12.46 12.95 -2.20
N GLU A 10 -11.45 13.53 -2.85
CA GLU A 10 -11.63 14.23 -4.10
C GLU A 10 -12.18 13.30 -5.19
N ARG A 11 -11.64 12.09 -5.29
CA ARG A 11 -12.09 11.10 -6.25
C ARG A 11 -13.54 10.70 -6.01
N ALA A 12 -13.92 10.49 -4.75
CA ALA A 12 -15.29 10.14 -4.39
C ALA A 12 -16.26 11.26 -4.76
N LYS A 13 -15.88 12.51 -4.51
CA LYS A 13 -16.71 13.66 -4.87
C LYS A 13 -16.90 13.79 -6.37
N GLN A 14 -15.86 13.52 -7.15
CA GLN A 14 -15.92 13.53 -8.62
C GLN A 14 -16.91 12.48 -9.15
N GLU A 15 -17.05 11.36 -8.45
CA GLU A 15 -17.99 10.30 -8.81
C GLU A 15 -19.39 10.54 -8.26
N GLY A 16 -19.63 11.67 -7.61
CA GLY A 16 -20.94 12.01 -7.06
C GLY A 16 -21.28 11.32 -5.75
N ALA A 17 -20.31 10.69 -5.09
CA ALA A 17 -20.52 10.00 -3.84
C ALA A 17 -20.68 10.99 -2.68
N GLN A 18 -21.55 10.65 -1.72
CA GLN A 18 -21.77 11.46 -0.52
C GLN A 18 -21.01 10.93 0.68
N HIS A 19 -20.70 9.63 0.70
CA HIS A 19 -20.00 8.98 1.79
C HIS A 19 -18.98 7.99 1.26
N ILE A 20 -17.85 7.88 1.99
CA ILE A 20 -16.87 6.81 1.80
C ILE A 20 -17.08 5.81 2.93
N ASN A 21 -17.33 4.55 2.60
CA ASN A 21 -17.56 3.49 3.57
C ASN A 21 -16.29 2.73 3.91
N HIS A 22 -15.44 2.47 2.91
CA HIS A 22 -14.17 1.78 3.08
C HIS A 22 -13.10 2.41 2.19
N VAL A 23 -11.89 2.46 2.72
CA VAL A 23 -10.69 2.86 1.97
C VAL A 23 -9.75 1.66 1.96
N HIS A 24 -9.44 1.16 0.78
CA HIS A 24 -8.56 0.00 0.60
C HIS A 24 -7.21 0.46 0.07
N LEU A 25 -6.15 0.24 0.86
CA LEU A 25 -4.79 0.61 0.50
C LEU A 25 -3.93 -0.62 0.26
N ARG A 26 -2.96 -0.49 -0.64
CA ARG A 26 -1.89 -1.45 -0.80
C ARG A 26 -0.62 -0.87 -0.20
N VAL A 27 -0.01 -1.61 0.72
CA VAL A 27 1.18 -1.17 1.44
C VAL A 27 2.22 -2.28 1.36
N GLY A 28 3.34 -2.00 0.71
CA GLY A 28 4.45 -2.95 0.61
C GLY A 28 5.25 -3.02 1.90
N GLU A 29 5.86 -4.17 2.17
CA GLU A 29 6.68 -4.38 3.37
C GLU A 29 7.86 -3.40 3.44
N GLU A 30 8.41 -3.00 2.28
CA GLU A 30 9.56 -2.11 2.17
C GLU A 30 9.16 -0.66 1.87
N SER A 31 7.87 -0.32 2.01
CA SER A 31 7.40 1.04 1.73
C SER A 31 7.84 2.05 2.78
N GLY A 32 8.27 1.57 3.96
CA GLY A 32 8.59 2.42 5.08
C GLY A 32 7.37 2.89 5.87
N VAL A 33 6.18 2.44 5.52
CA VAL A 33 4.95 2.83 6.20
C VAL A 33 4.65 1.83 7.31
N GLU A 34 4.49 2.34 8.53
CA GLU A 34 4.07 1.54 9.66
C GLU A 34 2.54 1.53 9.74
N GLN A 35 1.96 0.32 9.78
CA GLN A 35 0.51 0.18 9.71
C GLN A 35 -0.24 0.80 10.89
N ASP A 36 0.31 0.71 12.10
CA ASP A 36 -0.32 1.29 13.28
C ASP A 36 -0.37 2.82 13.19
N SER A 37 0.74 3.42 12.74
CA SER A 37 0.82 4.87 12.52
C SER A 37 -0.13 5.31 11.43
N LEU A 38 -0.25 4.50 10.36
CA LEU A 38 -1.16 4.77 9.26
C LEU A 38 -2.62 4.74 9.75
N ALA A 39 -2.99 3.74 10.54
CA ALA A 39 -4.35 3.62 11.07
C ALA A 39 -4.69 4.80 11.97
N PHE A 40 -3.76 5.20 12.84
CA PHE A 40 -3.95 6.36 13.71
C PHE A 40 -4.14 7.64 12.91
N ALA A 41 -3.27 7.87 11.91
CA ALA A 41 -3.36 9.06 11.07
C ALA A 41 -4.68 9.10 10.30
N PHE A 42 -5.16 7.93 9.85
CA PHE A 42 -6.45 7.84 9.17
C PHE A 42 -7.59 8.23 10.09
N GLU A 43 -7.60 7.74 11.33
CA GLU A 43 -8.64 8.08 12.30
C GLU A 43 -8.71 9.58 12.59
N VAL A 44 -7.56 10.24 12.61
CA VAL A 44 -7.50 11.69 12.83
C VAL A 44 -7.94 12.45 11.57
N ALA A 45 -7.44 12.05 10.42
CA ALA A 45 -7.64 12.79 9.16
C ALA A 45 -9.07 12.69 8.64
N LYS A 46 -9.80 11.60 8.94
CA LYS A 46 -11.14 11.40 8.41
C LYS A 46 -12.22 12.24 9.08
N LYS A 47 -11.95 12.78 10.27
CA LYS A 47 -12.93 13.53 11.03
C LYS A 47 -13.37 14.79 10.29
N GLY A 48 -14.68 15.01 10.23
CA GLY A 48 -15.25 16.16 9.54
C GLY A 48 -15.27 16.05 8.03
N THR A 49 -15.04 14.86 7.48
CA THR A 49 -15.05 14.61 6.04
C THR A 49 -16.12 13.59 5.67
N ILE A 50 -16.31 13.37 4.36
CA ILE A 50 -17.23 12.32 3.90
C ILE A 50 -16.73 10.92 4.24
N ALA A 51 -15.49 10.78 4.71
CA ALA A 51 -14.89 9.52 5.15
C ALA A 51 -14.97 9.33 6.66
N GLU A 52 -15.72 10.16 7.37
CA GLU A 52 -15.75 10.15 8.84
C GLU A 52 -16.09 8.80 9.43
N ASN A 53 -16.99 8.04 8.80
CA ASN A 53 -17.39 6.72 9.26
C ASN A 53 -16.71 5.59 8.46
N ALA A 54 -15.73 5.92 7.64
CA ALA A 54 -15.06 4.94 6.80
C ALA A 54 -14.14 4.03 7.61
N GLN A 55 -14.00 2.80 7.14
CA GLN A 55 -13.05 1.85 7.67
C GLN A 55 -11.86 1.76 6.74
N LEU A 56 -10.68 1.61 7.32
CA LEU A 56 -9.44 1.44 6.58
C LEU A 56 -9.11 -0.04 6.48
N GLU A 57 -8.89 -0.52 5.26
CA GLU A 57 -8.40 -1.87 5.02
C GLU A 57 -7.05 -1.77 4.32
N VAL A 58 -6.07 -2.51 4.83
CA VAL A 58 -4.71 -2.49 4.32
C VAL A 58 -4.37 -3.87 3.80
N GLU A 59 -4.03 -3.94 2.51
CA GLU A 59 -3.47 -5.14 1.91
C GLU A 59 -1.95 -5.03 2.01
N SER A 60 -1.35 -5.95 2.75
CA SER A 60 0.10 -5.99 2.93
C SER A 60 0.73 -6.80 1.80
N LEU A 61 1.69 -6.20 1.10
CA LEU A 61 2.35 -6.85 -0.03
C LEU A 61 3.78 -7.22 0.37
N PRO A 62 4.12 -8.52 0.33
CA PRO A 62 5.49 -8.94 0.64
C PRO A 62 6.46 -8.49 -0.44
N VAL A 63 7.74 -8.41 -0.07
CA VAL A 63 8.79 -8.09 -1.03
C VAL A 63 8.96 -9.24 -2.01
N LEU A 64 8.92 -8.93 -3.31
CA LEU A 64 9.14 -9.89 -4.38
C LEU A 64 10.27 -9.37 -5.24
N CYS A 65 11.30 -10.19 -5.43
CA CYS A 65 12.47 -9.86 -6.24
C CYS A 65 12.54 -10.75 -7.47
N TYR A 66 13.29 -10.29 -8.46
CA TYR A 66 13.49 -11.02 -9.71
C TYR A 66 14.99 -11.10 -10.04
N CYS A 67 15.47 -12.31 -10.34
CA CYS A 67 16.82 -12.53 -10.77
C CYS A 67 16.87 -12.70 -12.30
N ASN A 68 17.60 -11.80 -12.97
CA ASN A 68 17.72 -11.85 -14.43
C ASN A 68 18.51 -13.06 -14.92
N ASN A 69 19.47 -13.55 -14.12
CA ASN A 69 20.28 -14.71 -14.50
C ASN A 69 19.49 -16.01 -14.51
N CYS A 70 18.60 -16.16 -13.53
CA CYS A 70 17.83 -17.39 -13.35
C CYS A 70 16.41 -17.30 -13.89
N ASN A 71 15.97 -16.09 -14.30
CA ASN A 71 14.57 -15.81 -14.65
C ASN A 71 13.63 -16.28 -13.55
N LEU A 72 14.00 -15.99 -12.30
CA LEU A 72 13.31 -16.48 -11.12
C LEU A 72 12.79 -15.34 -10.27
N GLU A 73 11.50 -15.40 -9.91
CA GLU A 73 10.94 -14.53 -8.88
C GLU A 73 11.07 -15.23 -7.53
N PHE A 74 11.40 -14.46 -6.48
CA PHE A 74 11.60 -15.02 -5.16
C PHE A 74 11.29 -13.98 -4.08
N HIS A 75 11.00 -14.48 -2.86
CA HIS A 75 10.85 -13.64 -1.68
C HIS A 75 12.19 -13.62 -0.95
N PRO A 76 12.87 -12.46 -0.87
CA PRO A 76 14.19 -12.42 -0.23
C PRO A 76 14.09 -12.67 1.27
N THR A 77 15.13 -13.29 1.82
CA THR A 77 15.24 -13.57 3.25
C THR A 77 16.18 -12.62 3.96
N ASP A 78 16.85 -11.74 3.21
CA ASP A 78 17.80 -10.78 3.76
C ASP A 78 17.70 -9.44 3.03
N LEU A 79 18.49 -8.47 3.50
CA LEU A 79 18.50 -7.12 2.92
C LEU A 79 19.35 -6.99 1.68
N LEU A 80 20.08 -8.03 1.31
CA LEU A 80 20.90 -8.04 0.10
C LEU A 80 20.11 -8.44 -1.14
N TYR A 81 18.89 -8.93 -0.96
CA TYR A 81 18.02 -9.40 -2.05
C TYR A 81 18.77 -10.40 -2.94
N GLU A 82 19.41 -11.35 -2.29
CA GLU A 82 20.26 -12.35 -2.95
C GLU A 82 19.39 -13.47 -3.53
N CYS A 83 19.66 -13.81 -4.80
CA CYS A 83 18.98 -14.93 -5.45
C CYS A 83 19.31 -16.24 -4.73
N PRO A 84 18.31 -17.07 -4.39
CA PRO A 84 18.56 -18.33 -3.69
C PRO A 84 19.31 -19.36 -4.53
N ASP A 85 19.25 -19.26 -5.86
CA ASP A 85 19.88 -20.22 -6.76
C ASP A 85 21.30 -19.83 -7.14
N CYS A 86 21.50 -18.61 -7.70
CA CYS A 86 22.82 -18.21 -8.23
C CYS A 86 23.58 -17.28 -7.28
N LYS A 87 22.97 -16.89 -6.15
CA LYS A 87 23.59 -16.03 -5.14
C LYS A 87 23.93 -14.62 -5.62
N GLN A 88 23.33 -14.18 -6.72
CA GLN A 88 23.52 -12.81 -7.18
C GLN A 88 22.83 -11.85 -6.20
N PRO A 89 23.56 -10.85 -5.64
CA PRO A 89 22.96 -9.86 -4.75
C PRO A 89 22.25 -8.75 -5.52
N TYR A 90 21.45 -7.96 -4.80
CA TYR A 90 20.78 -6.75 -5.31
C TYR A 90 19.89 -7.03 -6.52
N CYS A 91 19.13 -8.12 -6.47
CA CYS A 91 18.17 -8.42 -7.50
C CYS A 91 17.08 -7.36 -7.55
N GLU A 92 16.42 -7.22 -8.70
CA GLU A 92 15.39 -6.23 -8.90
C GLU A 92 14.20 -6.47 -7.96
N VAL A 93 13.74 -5.42 -7.27
CA VAL A 93 12.54 -5.49 -6.44
C VAL A 93 11.33 -5.19 -7.32
N ARG A 94 10.43 -6.16 -7.45
CA ARG A 94 9.23 -6.03 -8.28
C ARG A 94 7.98 -5.70 -7.50
N GLN A 95 7.97 -6.00 -6.21
CA GLN A 95 6.84 -5.75 -5.33
C GLN A 95 7.36 -5.51 -3.92
N GLY A 96 6.61 -4.75 -3.13
CA GLY A 96 6.91 -4.56 -1.72
C GLY A 96 7.22 -3.13 -1.34
N LYS A 97 7.25 -2.20 -2.31
CA LYS A 97 7.50 -0.77 -2.06
C LYS A 97 6.27 0.09 -2.28
N GLU A 98 5.15 -0.50 -2.61
CA GLU A 98 3.91 0.21 -2.92
C GLU A 98 3.33 0.91 -1.69
N PHE A 99 2.76 2.05 -1.93
CA PHE A 99 1.87 2.72 -0.99
C PHE A 99 0.86 3.48 -1.82
N ASP A 100 -0.26 2.82 -2.14
CA ASP A 100 -1.25 3.41 -3.02
C ASP A 100 -2.67 3.06 -2.62
N LEU A 101 -3.61 3.80 -3.20
CA LEU A 101 -5.03 3.56 -3.04
C LEU A 101 -5.46 2.48 -4.03
N ALA A 102 -5.92 1.34 -3.50
CA ALA A 102 -6.38 0.24 -4.35
C ALA A 102 -7.78 0.52 -4.89
N TYR A 103 -8.74 0.77 -4.00
CA TYR A 103 -10.09 1.14 -4.39
C TYR A 103 -10.85 1.71 -3.20
N LEU A 104 -12.02 2.29 -3.50
CA LEU A 104 -12.94 2.86 -2.52
C LEU A 104 -14.28 2.17 -2.60
N ASP A 105 -14.91 1.99 -1.44
CA ASP A 105 -16.32 1.64 -1.36
C ASP A 105 -17.08 2.89 -0.94
N VAL A 106 -17.97 3.35 -1.79
CA VAL A 106 -18.68 4.64 -1.61
C VAL A 106 -20.18 4.47 -1.73
N SER A 107 -20.89 5.46 -1.22
CA SER A 107 -22.35 5.49 -1.34
C SER A 107 -22.90 6.90 -1.51
#